data_c5f4c68115f5ef368d2ef28d3d17e7d8
#
_entry.id   c5f4c68115f5ef368d2ef28d3d17e7d8
#
_cell.length_a   1.000
_cell.length_b   1.000
_cell.length_c   1.000
_cell.angle_alpha   90.00
_cell.angle_beta   90.00
_cell.angle_gamma   90.00
#
_symmetry.space_group_name_H-M   'P 1'
#
loop_
_entity.id
_entity.type
_entity.pdbx_description
1 polymer ?
#
loop_
_entity_poly.entity_id
_entity_poly.type
_entity_poly.pdbx_seq_one_letter_code
_entity_poly.pdbx_strand_id
1 'polypeptide(L)'
;MYRKFGIAKNEASALDVGIIINPKLNGLFIAVALSLGAVVTGLAGDFAGPWGIQLWSVRDELATNVPGTLDEVRSWGVKNVELAGTYGLTAEQFKAQLDARGLIPVSAHFPYDEYRTNLAEVIRDARTLGLKYAGCAWIPRPNDAPFDEAKCREAIAVFNRAGRALAEQGVTFFYHSHGYEFQPYKDGTLFDLMMRKTNPAYVHYQMDVFWIVHGGQDPVALLKKYPTRWELMHLKGMREGTPTGLLTGETDVRNDVALGTGKIDYAPVLREAKAIGIRWYFIEDESPSSEQQIPQSIQYLKTVNW
;
A
#
# COMPACT_ATOMS: atom_id res chain seq x y z
N MET A 1 4.56 -47.36 34.06
CA MET A 1 6.04 -47.21 34.27
C MET A 1 6.39 -45.74 34.07
N TYR A 2 6.44 -44.98 35.13
CA TYR A 2 6.66 -43.52 35.12
C TYR A 2 8.17 -43.21 35.04
N ARG A 3 8.58 -42.29 34.18
CA ARG A 3 9.85 -41.56 34.32
C ARG A 3 9.60 -40.06 34.28
N LYS A 4 9.85 -39.44 35.42
CA LYS A 4 9.96 -37.99 35.60
C LYS A 4 11.24 -37.48 34.94
N PHE A 5 11.16 -36.34 34.22
CA PHE A 5 12.35 -35.53 33.90
C PHE A 5 12.31 -34.23 34.69
N GLY A 6 13.43 -33.96 35.35
CA GLY A 6 13.59 -32.86 36.27
C GLY A 6 13.86 -31.52 35.56
N ILE A 7 13.46 -30.48 36.24
CA ILE A 7 13.68 -29.10 35.89
C ILE A 7 15.09 -28.70 36.33
N ALA A 8 15.96 -28.30 35.41
CA ALA A 8 17.23 -27.67 35.72
C ALA A 8 17.03 -26.16 35.93
N LYS A 9 17.32 -25.71 37.14
CA LYS A 9 17.45 -24.28 37.47
C LYS A 9 18.83 -23.81 37.05
N ASN A 10 18.91 -22.79 36.18
CA ASN A 10 20.14 -22.04 35.93
C ASN A 10 20.25 -20.92 36.97
N GLU A 11 21.20 -21.04 37.85
CA GLU A 11 21.63 -19.96 38.76
C GLU A 11 22.59 -19.04 37.98
N ALA A 12 22.27 -17.76 37.91
CA ALA A 12 23.17 -16.73 37.40
C ALA A 12 24.16 -16.35 38.49
N SER A 13 25.47 -16.58 38.24
CA SER A 13 26.56 -16.17 39.13
C SER A 13 26.75 -14.65 39.04
N ALA A 14 26.68 -14.00 40.19
CA ALA A 14 27.07 -12.60 40.37
C ALA A 14 28.60 -12.47 40.28
N LEU A 15 29.08 -11.57 39.43
CA LEU A 15 30.49 -11.15 39.42
C LEU A 15 30.71 -10.09 40.51
N ASP A 16 31.44 -10.48 41.52
CA ASP A 16 31.89 -9.60 42.61
C ASP A 16 33.07 -8.75 42.10
N VAL A 17 32.88 -7.45 41.93
CA VAL A 17 33.96 -6.49 41.59
C VAL A 17 34.43 -5.84 42.87
N GLY A 18 35.53 -6.38 43.44
CA GLY A 18 36.21 -5.80 44.59
C GLY A 18 36.82 -4.44 44.26
N ILE A 19 36.37 -3.39 44.93
CA ILE A 19 36.91 -2.03 44.85
C ILE A 19 38.00 -1.92 45.94
N ILE A 20 39.29 -1.84 45.56
CA ILE A 20 40.39 -1.50 46.46
C ILE A 20 40.47 0.03 46.55
N ILE A 21 40.12 0.57 47.73
CA ILE A 21 40.26 2.01 48.00
C ILE A 21 41.60 2.29 48.63
N ASN A 22 42.45 3.07 47.99
CA ASN A 22 43.72 3.56 48.53
C ASN A 22 43.52 4.97 49.15
N PRO A 23 43.81 5.22 50.44
CA PRO A 23 43.39 6.40 51.15
C PRO A 23 44.43 7.59 51.12
N LYS A 24 45.20 7.74 50.06
CA LYS A 24 46.12 8.89 49.94
C LYS A 24 46.19 9.45 48.53
N LEU A 25 45.17 10.21 48.13
CA LEU A 25 45.34 11.23 47.09
C LEU A 25 44.19 12.26 47.20
N ASN A 26 44.54 13.48 47.52
CA ASN A 26 43.64 14.63 47.59
C ASN A 26 43.11 15.03 46.20
N GLY A 27 41.81 15.16 46.12
CA GLY A 27 41.16 16.20 45.32
C GLY A 27 41.26 16.05 43.78
N LEU A 28 40.51 15.13 43.18
CA LEU A 28 40.00 15.32 41.83
C LEU A 28 38.75 14.43 41.69
N PHE A 29 37.56 15.01 41.75
CA PHE A 29 36.32 14.32 41.43
C PHE A 29 36.25 14.11 39.90
N ILE A 30 36.61 12.92 39.44
CA ILE A 30 36.30 12.50 38.08
C ILE A 30 34.89 11.88 38.14
N ALA A 31 33.88 12.64 37.69
CA ALA A 31 32.57 12.09 37.44
C ALA A 31 32.63 11.18 36.20
N VAL A 32 32.72 9.87 36.43
CA VAL A 32 32.51 8.88 35.36
C VAL A 32 31.01 8.81 35.10
N ALA A 33 30.57 9.50 34.08
CA ALA A 33 29.24 9.32 33.54
C ALA A 33 29.17 7.95 32.85
N LEU A 34 28.65 6.94 33.56
CA LEU A 34 28.20 5.71 32.94
C LEU A 34 27.01 6.05 32.06
N SER A 35 27.22 6.26 30.77
CA SER A 35 26.15 6.24 29.80
C SER A 35 25.63 4.80 29.69
N LEU A 36 24.61 4.46 30.46
CA LEU A 36 23.76 3.33 30.13
C LEU A 36 23.14 3.64 28.76
N GLY A 37 23.73 3.09 27.72
CA GLY A 37 23.08 2.98 26.44
C GLY A 37 21.83 2.13 26.62
N ALA A 38 20.70 2.76 26.83
CA ALA A 38 19.41 2.08 26.69
C ALA A 38 19.35 1.58 25.26
N VAL A 39 19.57 0.29 25.06
CA VAL A 39 19.15 -0.39 23.85
C VAL A 39 17.62 -0.31 23.89
N VAL A 40 17.09 0.73 23.27
CA VAL A 40 15.66 0.78 22.94
C VAL A 40 15.46 -0.33 21.92
N THR A 41 15.16 -1.53 22.40
CA THR A 41 14.48 -2.52 21.59
C THR A 41 13.14 -1.89 21.25
N GLY A 42 13.05 -1.24 20.09
CA GLY A 42 11.77 -0.77 19.57
C GLY A 42 10.85 -1.98 19.58
N LEU A 43 9.85 -1.94 20.45
CA LEU A 43 8.73 -2.85 20.35
C LEU A 43 8.21 -2.66 18.92
N ALA A 44 8.14 -3.75 18.14
CA ALA A 44 7.46 -3.74 16.87
C ALA A 44 6.04 -3.18 17.15
N GLY A 45 5.82 -1.93 16.77
CA GLY A 45 4.54 -1.28 16.99
C GLY A 45 3.60 -1.72 15.87
N ASP A 46 2.33 -1.90 16.20
CA ASP A 46 1.29 -2.10 15.20
C ASP A 46 1.41 -1.03 14.10
N PHE A 47 1.27 -1.45 12.85
CA PHE A 47 1.20 -0.53 11.73
C PHE A 47 0.08 0.50 11.99
N ALA A 48 0.46 1.73 12.33
CA ALA A 48 -0.47 2.79 12.73
C ALA A 48 -0.99 3.62 11.55
N GLY A 49 -0.59 3.29 10.31
CA GLY A 49 -1.10 3.95 9.11
C GLY A 49 -2.58 3.63 8.91
N PRO A 50 -3.39 4.57 8.39
CA PRO A 50 -4.77 4.24 8.01
C PRO A 50 -4.74 3.23 6.87
N TRP A 51 -5.32 2.06 7.09
CA TRP A 51 -5.32 0.97 6.12
C TRP A 51 -6.72 0.45 5.83
N GLY A 52 -6.86 -0.20 4.69
CA GLY A 52 -8.04 -0.89 4.23
C GLY A 52 -7.68 -2.03 3.29
N ILE A 53 -8.66 -2.54 2.57
CA ILE A 53 -8.44 -3.48 1.46
C ILE A 53 -8.98 -2.91 0.15
N GLN A 54 -8.33 -3.31 -0.96
CA GLN A 54 -8.87 -3.12 -2.29
C GLN A 54 -9.85 -4.26 -2.59
N LEU A 55 -11.12 -3.91 -2.89
CA LEU A 55 -12.19 -4.90 -3.11
C LEU A 55 -12.05 -5.71 -4.40
N TRP A 56 -11.11 -5.36 -5.28
CA TRP A 56 -10.74 -6.21 -6.42
C TRP A 56 -10.23 -7.58 -5.98
N SER A 57 -9.68 -7.66 -4.78
CA SER A 57 -9.22 -8.91 -4.15
C SER A 57 -10.32 -9.96 -3.95
N VAL A 58 -11.58 -9.54 -3.88
CA VAL A 58 -12.77 -10.39 -3.67
C VAL A 58 -13.82 -10.14 -4.76
N ARG A 59 -13.34 -9.78 -5.96
CA ARG A 59 -14.21 -9.39 -7.09
C ARG A 59 -15.13 -10.51 -7.57
N ASP A 60 -14.66 -11.75 -7.54
CA ASP A 60 -15.40 -12.91 -8.05
C ASP A 60 -16.56 -13.24 -7.11
N GLU A 61 -16.33 -13.15 -5.79
CA GLU A 61 -17.34 -13.32 -4.74
C GLU A 61 -18.34 -12.15 -4.76
N LEU A 62 -17.86 -10.92 -4.89
CA LEU A 62 -18.73 -9.74 -5.01
C LEU A 62 -19.62 -9.80 -6.25
N ALA A 63 -19.15 -10.35 -7.36
CA ALA A 63 -19.96 -10.51 -8.57
C ALA A 63 -21.16 -11.43 -8.37
N THR A 64 -21.11 -12.31 -7.38
CA THR A 64 -22.17 -13.31 -7.10
C THR A 64 -22.97 -13.02 -5.84
N ASN A 65 -22.33 -12.45 -4.80
CA ASN A 65 -22.97 -12.24 -3.49
C ASN A 65 -22.39 -11.01 -2.77
N VAL A 66 -22.80 -9.82 -3.17
CA VAL A 66 -22.33 -8.57 -2.55
C VAL A 66 -22.55 -8.57 -1.01
N PRO A 67 -23.74 -8.87 -0.46
CA PRO A 67 -23.93 -8.83 0.98
C PRO A 67 -23.01 -9.78 1.76
N GLY A 68 -22.94 -11.04 1.35
CA GLY A 68 -22.13 -12.06 2.05
C GLY A 68 -20.64 -11.76 2.00
N THR A 69 -20.13 -11.33 0.84
CA THR A 69 -18.71 -10.98 0.69
C THR A 69 -18.34 -9.77 1.53
N LEU A 70 -19.19 -8.75 1.60
CA LEU A 70 -18.94 -7.61 2.47
C LEU A 70 -19.02 -7.95 3.96
N ASP A 71 -19.87 -8.91 4.36
CA ASP A 71 -19.88 -9.45 5.72
C ASP A 71 -18.58 -10.19 6.05
N GLU A 72 -18.03 -10.94 5.10
CA GLU A 72 -16.73 -11.60 5.24
C GLU A 72 -15.60 -10.59 5.37
N VAL A 73 -15.52 -9.61 4.47
CA VAL A 73 -14.55 -8.50 4.55
C VAL A 73 -14.61 -7.82 5.93
N ARG A 74 -15.81 -7.59 6.43
CA ARG A 74 -15.99 -7.01 7.77
C ARG A 74 -15.49 -7.92 8.89
N SER A 75 -15.64 -9.24 8.73
CA SER A 75 -15.21 -10.24 9.71
C SER A 75 -13.68 -10.25 9.91
N TRP A 76 -12.89 -9.86 8.90
CA TRP A 76 -11.43 -9.69 8.99
C TRP A 76 -10.99 -8.47 9.81
N GLY A 77 -11.94 -7.68 10.33
CA GLY A 77 -11.66 -6.46 11.08
C GLY A 77 -11.45 -5.22 10.21
N VAL A 78 -11.69 -5.34 8.91
CA VAL A 78 -11.59 -4.23 7.95
C VAL A 78 -12.65 -3.18 8.26
N LYS A 79 -12.26 -1.91 8.17
CA LYS A 79 -13.17 -0.75 8.28
C LYS A 79 -13.20 0.07 7.02
N ASN A 80 -12.08 0.21 6.35
CA ASN A 80 -11.93 1.06 5.18
C ASN A 80 -11.73 0.21 3.95
N VAL A 81 -12.32 0.62 2.84
CA VAL A 81 -12.22 -0.12 1.57
C VAL A 81 -11.91 0.84 0.43
N GLU A 82 -11.20 0.32 -0.54
CA GLU A 82 -11.09 0.90 -1.87
C GLU A 82 -11.97 0.08 -2.82
N LEU A 83 -12.81 0.77 -3.59
CA LEU A 83 -13.79 0.13 -4.45
C LEU A 83 -13.20 -0.13 -5.84
N ALA A 84 -13.58 -1.26 -6.43
CA ALA A 84 -13.23 -1.62 -7.81
C ALA A 84 -14.46 -1.71 -8.74
N GLY A 85 -15.56 -1.12 -8.31
CA GLY A 85 -16.84 -1.12 -9.00
C GLY A 85 -18.01 -1.27 -8.03
N THR A 86 -19.22 -1.37 -8.56
CA THR A 86 -20.46 -1.51 -7.77
C THR A 86 -21.19 -2.83 -8.02
N TYR A 87 -20.62 -3.72 -8.81
CA TYR A 87 -21.08 -5.09 -9.05
C TYR A 87 -22.57 -5.18 -9.46
N GLY A 88 -22.95 -4.31 -10.40
CA GLY A 88 -24.32 -4.26 -10.93
C GLY A 88 -25.33 -3.46 -10.10
N LEU A 89 -24.90 -2.91 -8.96
CA LEU A 89 -25.71 -2.00 -8.15
C LEU A 89 -25.48 -0.55 -8.57
N THR A 90 -26.43 0.35 -8.25
CA THR A 90 -26.17 1.79 -8.34
C THR A 90 -25.21 2.22 -7.22
N ALA A 91 -24.61 3.41 -7.36
CA ALA A 91 -23.73 3.96 -6.32
C ALA A 91 -24.45 4.07 -4.95
N GLU A 92 -25.73 4.49 -4.93
CA GLU A 92 -26.56 4.57 -3.74
C GLU A 92 -26.80 3.19 -3.11
N GLN A 93 -27.13 2.20 -3.95
CA GLN A 93 -27.39 0.83 -3.48
C GLN A 93 -26.11 0.20 -2.88
N PHE A 94 -24.97 0.37 -3.56
CA PHE A 94 -23.71 -0.15 -3.08
C PHE A 94 -23.27 0.56 -1.78
N LYS A 95 -23.44 1.90 -1.73
CA LYS A 95 -23.20 2.67 -0.51
C LYS A 95 -24.02 2.17 0.67
N ALA A 96 -25.31 1.87 0.46
CA ALA A 96 -26.17 1.31 1.49
C ALA A 96 -25.68 -0.05 2.00
N GLN A 97 -25.13 -0.91 1.12
CA GLN A 97 -24.53 -2.20 1.51
C GLN A 97 -23.29 -2.01 2.40
N LEU A 98 -22.45 -1.01 2.06
CA LEU A 98 -21.26 -0.67 2.86
C LEU A 98 -21.66 -0.09 4.24
N ASP A 99 -22.62 0.84 4.27
CA ASP A 99 -23.08 1.50 5.48
C ASP A 99 -23.70 0.51 6.47
N ALA A 100 -24.51 -0.43 6.00
CA ALA A 100 -25.13 -1.46 6.82
C ALA A 100 -24.09 -2.32 7.58
N ARG A 101 -22.82 -2.34 7.10
CA ARG A 101 -21.69 -3.10 7.69
C ARG A 101 -20.66 -2.22 8.38
N GLY A 102 -20.85 -0.90 8.37
CA GLY A 102 -19.87 0.05 8.89
C GLY A 102 -18.56 0.03 8.08
N LEU A 103 -18.61 -0.32 6.79
CA LEU A 103 -17.49 -0.21 5.86
C LEU A 103 -17.46 1.20 5.27
N ILE A 104 -16.30 1.82 5.28
CA ILE A 104 -16.09 3.19 4.83
C ILE A 104 -15.36 3.16 3.49
N PRO A 105 -16.01 3.54 2.39
CA PRO A 105 -15.32 3.69 1.11
C PRO A 105 -14.44 4.96 1.15
N VAL A 106 -13.14 4.77 1.04
CA VAL A 106 -12.16 5.87 1.06
C VAL A 106 -11.85 6.32 -0.35
N SER A 107 -11.69 5.36 -1.25
CA SER A 107 -11.31 5.53 -2.64
C SER A 107 -12.05 4.56 -3.55
N ALA A 108 -12.05 4.85 -4.84
CA ALA A 108 -12.54 3.92 -5.86
C ALA A 108 -11.73 4.07 -7.15
N HIS A 109 -11.56 2.96 -7.88
CA HIS A 109 -11.09 2.96 -9.25
C HIS A 109 -12.28 3.04 -10.21
N PHE A 110 -12.22 4.01 -11.13
CA PHE A 110 -13.17 4.13 -12.25
C PHE A 110 -12.44 3.84 -13.56
N PRO A 111 -13.15 3.29 -14.58
CA PRO A 111 -12.55 3.03 -15.88
C PRO A 111 -11.98 4.29 -16.54
N TYR A 112 -10.88 4.16 -17.26
CA TYR A 112 -10.24 5.26 -17.99
C TYR A 112 -11.21 5.97 -18.94
N ASP A 113 -12.04 5.20 -19.64
CA ASP A 113 -13.01 5.74 -20.61
C ASP A 113 -14.10 6.60 -19.94
N GLU A 114 -14.46 6.31 -18.69
CA GLU A 114 -15.38 7.16 -17.92
C GLU A 114 -14.77 8.55 -17.67
N TYR A 115 -13.49 8.61 -17.30
CA TYR A 115 -12.77 9.88 -17.18
C TYR A 115 -12.67 10.62 -18.51
N ARG A 116 -12.59 9.91 -19.62
CA ARG A 116 -12.46 10.47 -20.95
C ARG A 116 -13.79 11.02 -21.48
N THR A 117 -14.88 10.29 -21.29
CA THR A 117 -16.16 10.53 -21.98
C THR A 117 -17.33 10.87 -21.06
N ASN A 118 -17.27 10.47 -19.77
CA ASN A 118 -18.42 10.55 -18.85
C ASN A 118 -18.03 11.06 -17.44
N LEU A 119 -17.12 12.04 -17.41
CA LEU A 119 -16.56 12.58 -16.16
C LEU A 119 -17.62 13.08 -15.16
N ALA A 120 -18.75 13.61 -15.67
CA ALA A 120 -19.84 14.07 -14.80
C ALA A 120 -20.46 12.94 -13.98
N GLU A 121 -20.53 11.73 -14.52
CA GLU A 121 -21.00 10.54 -13.82
C GLU A 121 -20.02 10.07 -12.78
N VAL A 122 -18.73 10.00 -13.11
CA VAL A 122 -17.66 9.71 -12.15
C VAL A 122 -17.76 10.65 -10.93
N ILE A 123 -17.93 11.94 -11.17
CA ILE A 123 -18.07 12.94 -10.10
C ILE A 123 -19.32 12.68 -9.26
N ARG A 124 -20.46 12.41 -9.90
CA ARG A 124 -21.71 12.09 -9.21
C ARG A 124 -21.56 10.87 -8.32
N ASP A 125 -21.02 9.78 -8.86
CA ASP A 125 -20.87 8.53 -8.14
C ASP A 125 -19.83 8.62 -7.00
N ALA A 126 -18.71 9.33 -7.24
CA ALA A 126 -17.73 9.60 -6.20
C ALA A 126 -18.35 10.37 -5.01
N ARG A 127 -19.22 11.33 -5.27
CA ARG A 127 -19.94 12.09 -4.23
C ARG A 127 -20.99 11.24 -3.53
N THR A 128 -21.76 10.46 -4.27
CA THR A 128 -22.78 9.55 -3.72
C THR A 128 -22.15 8.51 -2.78
N LEU A 129 -21.02 7.95 -3.19
CA LEU A 129 -20.25 7.01 -2.39
C LEU A 129 -19.51 7.67 -1.22
N GLY A 130 -19.39 8.99 -1.22
CA GLY A 130 -18.68 9.74 -0.18
C GLY A 130 -17.16 9.57 -0.23
N LEU A 131 -16.61 9.39 -1.42
CA LEU A 131 -15.18 9.12 -1.63
C LEU A 131 -14.32 10.36 -1.34
N LYS A 132 -13.14 10.12 -0.78
CA LYS A 132 -12.07 11.12 -0.69
C LYS A 132 -11.20 11.13 -1.94
N TYR A 133 -11.07 9.96 -2.59
CA TYR A 133 -10.22 9.75 -3.75
C TYR A 133 -10.96 9.00 -4.85
N ALA A 134 -10.76 9.42 -6.10
CA ALA A 134 -11.28 8.74 -7.28
C ALA A 134 -10.12 8.51 -8.26
N GLY A 135 -9.82 7.26 -8.57
CA GLY A 135 -8.62 6.86 -9.29
C GLY A 135 -8.90 6.13 -10.59
N CYS A 136 -7.87 6.10 -11.43
CA CYS A 136 -7.79 5.28 -12.63
C CYS A 136 -6.67 4.27 -12.47
N ALA A 137 -6.98 2.97 -12.59
CA ALA A 137 -5.98 1.91 -12.43
C ALA A 137 -5.41 1.40 -13.76
N TRP A 138 -6.14 1.58 -14.87
CA TRP A 138 -5.74 1.00 -16.14
C TRP A 138 -5.97 1.96 -17.31
N ILE A 139 -4.94 2.16 -18.12
CA ILE A 139 -5.04 2.90 -19.39
C ILE A 139 -5.15 1.87 -20.52
N PRO A 140 -6.31 1.75 -21.20
CA PRO A 140 -6.51 0.77 -22.26
C PRO A 140 -5.52 0.92 -23.41
N ARG A 141 -5.00 -0.20 -23.90
CA ARG A 141 -4.08 -0.27 -25.03
C ARG A 141 -4.66 -1.23 -26.07
N PRO A 142 -4.66 -0.87 -27.36
CA PRO A 142 -5.17 -1.77 -28.39
C PRO A 142 -4.29 -3.02 -28.50
N ASN A 143 -4.89 -4.21 -28.51
CA ASN A 143 -4.21 -5.49 -28.70
C ASN A 143 -2.95 -5.67 -27.85
N ASP A 144 -2.99 -5.25 -26.58
CA ASP A 144 -1.87 -5.31 -25.64
C ASP A 144 -0.58 -4.63 -26.14
N ALA A 145 -0.74 -3.63 -27.01
CA ALA A 145 0.38 -2.86 -27.49
C ALA A 145 1.18 -2.25 -26.34
N PRO A 146 2.51 -2.10 -26.49
CA PRO A 146 3.31 -1.40 -25.50
C PRO A 146 2.73 0.01 -25.22
N PHE A 147 2.80 0.43 -23.96
CA PHE A 147 2.45 1.79 -23.58
C PHE A 147 3.46 2.74 -24.24
N ASP A 148 2.98 3.67 -25.06
CA ASP A 148 3.79 4.58 -25.84
C ASP A 148 3.64 6.06 -25.45
N GLU A 149 4.44 6.94 -26.06
CA GLU A 149 4.41 8.37 -25.80
C GLU A 149 3.04 8.99 -26.13
N ALA A 150 2.40 8.56 -27.23
CA ALA A 150 1.13 9.13 -27.68
C ALA A 150 0.03 8.83 -26.65
N LYS A 151 -0.06 7.57 -26.20
CA LYS A 151 -1.00 7.14 -25.17
C LYS A 151 -0.70 7.79 -23.81
N CYS A 152 0.58 7.93 -23.46
CA CYS A 152 1.00 8.63 -22.25
C CYS A 152 0.53 10.11 -22.26
N ARG A 153 0.69 10.82 -23.37
CA ARG A 153 0.26 12.22 -23.50
C ARG A 153 -1.26 12.37 -23.50
N GLU A 154 -1.99 11.44 -24.11
CA GLU A 154 -3.45 11.37 -24.03
C GLU A 154 -3.88 11.22 -22.55
N ALA A 155 -3.30 10.26 -21.84
CA ALA A 155 -3.61 10.01 -20.43
C ALA A 155 -3.30 11.23 -19.54
N ILE A 156 -2.17 11.91 -19.74
CA ILE A 156 -1.83 13.14 -19.04
C ILE A 156 -2.92 14.22 -19.23
N ALA A 157 -3.43 14.39 -20.46
CA ALA A 157 -4.49 15.37 -20.75
C ALA A 157 -5.81 14.99 -20.05
N VAL A 158 -6.18 13.70 -20.08
CA VAL A 158 -7.38 13.18 -19.39
C VAL A 158 -7.25 13.39 -17.88
N PHE A 159 -6.13 13.00 -17.29
CA PHE A 159 -5.90 13.09 -15.83
C PHE A 159 -5.86 14.54 -15.33
N ASN A 160 -5.24 15.45 -16.07
CA ASN A 160 -5.25 16.88 -15.73
C ASN A 160 -6.67 17.45 -15.72
N ARG A 161 -7.49 17.11 -16.73
CA ARG A 161 -8.89 17.54 -16.80
C ARG A 161 -9.73 16.93 -15.68
N ALA A 162 -9.62 15.61 -15.48
CA ALA A 162 -10.37 14.88 -14.47
C ALA A 162 -9.99 15.33 -13.06
N GLY A 163 -8.69 15.42 -12.78
CA GLY A 163 -8.18 15.84 -11.49
C GLY A 163 -8.65 17.23 -11.09
N ARG A 164 -8.63 18.19 -12.04
CA ARG A 164 -9.15 19.54 -11.78
C ARG A 164 -10.65 19.51 -11.44
N ALA A 165 -11.47 18.82 -12.25
CA ALA A 165 -12.91 18.78 -12.05
C ALA A 165 -13.30 18.07 -10.74
N LEU A 166 -12.60 16.99 -10.36
CA LEU A 166 -12.79 16.31 -9.09
C LEU A 166 -12.38 17.18 -7.91
N ALA A 167 -11.24 17.89 -7.99
CA ALA A 167 -10.77 18.79 -6.95
C ALA A 167 -11.78 19.92 -6.67
N GLU A 168 -12.45 20.45 -7.67
CA GLU A 168 -13.54 21.44 -7.54
C GLU A 168 -14.74 20.88 -6.73
N GLN A 169 -14.83 19.56 -6.60
CA GLN A 169 -15.86 18.84 -5.80
C GLN A 169 -15.32 18.28 -4.47
N GLY A 170 -14.06 18.60 -4.11
CA GLY A 170 -13.44 18.11 -2.88
C GLY A 170 -12.99 16.65 -2.95
N VAL A 171 -12.89 16.07 -4.14
CA VAL A 171 -12.38 14.71 -4.38
C VAL A 171 -11.01 14.78 -5.04
N THR A 172 -10.06 14.02 -4.53
CA THR A 172 -8.70 13.96 -5.08
C THR A 172 -8.60 12.90 -6.16
N PHE A 173 -8.13 13.28 -7.36
CA PHE A 173 -7.82 12.31 -8.41
C PHE A 173 -6.47 11.63 -8.14
N PHE A 174 -6.39 10.33 -8.40
CA PHE A 174 -5.13 9.59 -8.42
C PHE A 174 -5.04 8.63 -9.61
N TYR A 175 -3.79 8.35 -10.01
CA TYR A 175 -3.47 7.29 -10.95
C TYR A 175 -2.74 6.15 -10.24
N HIS A 176 -3.22 4.93 -10.41
CA HIS A 176 -2.60 3.72 -9.92
C HIS A 176 -1.69 3.13 -10.99
N SER A 177 -0.40 2.93 -10.68
CA SER A 177 0.59 2.48 -11.65
C SER A 177 0.70 0.95 -11.69
N HIS A 178 0.84 0.40 -12.92
CA HIS A 178 0.99 -1.03 -13.17
C HIS A 178 2.37 -1.44 -13.70
N GLY A 179 3.34 -0.52 -13.75
CA GLY A 179 4.71 -0.81 -14.20
C GLY A 179 4.91 -0.74 -15.72
N TYR A 180 3.87 -0.83 -16.54
CA TYR A 180 4.00 -0.65 -18.00
C TYR A 180 4.36 0.79 -18.39
N GLU A 181 4.21 1.74 -17.51
CA GLU A 181 4.56 3.15 -17.69
C GLU A 181 6.08 3.38 -17.64
N PHE A 182 6.86 2.39 -17.16
CA PHE A 182 8.32 2.47 -17.12
C PHE A 182 9.00 2.23 -18.46
N GLN A 183 8.25 2.21 -19.58
CA GLN A 183 8.84 2.21 -20.93
C GLN A 183 9.87 3.34 -21.05
N PRO A 184 11.07 3.04 -21.63
CA PRO A 184 12.12 4.04 -21.81
C PRO A 184 11.63 5.26 -22.62
N TYR A 185 11.95 6.45 -22.14
CA TYR A 185 11.62 7.69 -22.81
C TYR A 185 12.69 8.76 -22.53
N LYS A 186 13.45 9.15 -23.54
CA LYS A 186 14.57 10.10 -23.45
C LYS A 186 15.58 9.65 -22.37
N ASP A 187 15.82 10.51 -21.41
CA ASP A 187 16.70 10.31 -20.26
C ASP A 187 16.02 9.66 -19.04
N GLY A 188 14.81 9.13 -19.21
CA GLY A 188 14.02 8.49 -18.18
C GLY A 188 12.99 7.52 -18.74
N THR A 189 11.75 7.61 -18.22
CA THR A 189 10.63 6.75 -18.57
C THR A 189 9.38 7.56 -18.93
N LEU A 190 8.37 6.90 -19.50
CA LEU A 190 7.05 7.51 -19.69
C LEU A 190 6.39 7.84 -18.35
N PHE A 191 6.68 7.07 -17.29
CA PHE A 191 6.26 7.42 -15.94
C PHE A 191 6.83 8.77 -15.48
N ASP A 192 8.11 9.03 -15.77
CA ASP A 192 8.73 10.32 -15.49
C ASP A 192 8.08 11.46 -16.30
N LEU A 193 7.63 11.17 -17.52
CA LEU A 193 6.87 12.12 -18.32
C LEU A 193 5.53 12.43 -17.68
N MET A 194 4.79 11.43 -17.18
CA MET A 194 3.53 11.61 -16.47
C MET A 194 3.74 12.46 -15.21
N MET A 195 4.74 12.15 -14.39
CA MET A 195 5.07 12.89 -13.18
C MET A 195 5.37 14.37 -13.44
N ARG A 196 6.07 14.68 -14.54
CA ARG A 196 6.43 16.05 -14.92
C ARG A 196 5.28 16.85 -15.56
N LYS A 197 4.33 16.18 -16.23
CA LYS A 197 3.32 16.83 -17.06
C LYS A 197 1.90 16.81 -16.50
N THR A 198 1.65 16.01 -15.49
CA THR A 198 0.42 16.10 -14.70
C THR A 198 0.57 17.19 -13.63
N ASN A 199 -0.50 17.93 -13.39
CA ASN A 199 -0.48 19.05 -12.45
C ASN A 199 -0.51 18.51 -10.99
N PRO A 200 0.52 18.79 -10.17
CA PRO A 200 0.62 18.28 -8.81
C PRO A 200 -0.43 18.83 -7.84
N ALA A 201 -1.17 19.89 -8.21
CA ALA A 201 -2.20 20.45 -7.35
C ALA A 201 -3.47 19.58 -7.28
N TYR A 202 -3.69 18.70 -8.26
CA TYR A 202 -4.92 17.91 -8.33
C TYR A 202 -4.78 16.54 -9.00
N VAL A 203 -3.56 16.16 -9.44
CA VAL A 203 -3.27 14.80 -9.92
C VAL A 203 -2.24 14.17 -9.00
N HIS A 204 -2.62 13.12 -8.31
CA HIS A 204 -1.78 12.37 -7.39
C HIS A 204 -1.61 10.94 -7.89
N TYR A 205 -0.86 10.13 -7.13
CA TYR A 205 -0.55 8.76 -7.54
C TYR A 205 -0.76 7.80 -6.38
N GLN A 206 -1.16 6.59 -6.73
CA GLN A 206 -1.15 5.42 -5.86
C GLN A 206 -0.02 4.50 -6.31
N MET A 207 0.90 4.19 -5.39
CA MET A 207 1.96 3.24 -5.65
C MET A 207 1.46 1.83 -5.38
N ASP A 208 1.44 0.96 -6.39
CA ASP A 208 1.38 -0.47 -6.14
C ASP A 208 2.80 -1.02 -6.07
N VAL A 209 3.20 -1.46 -4.88
CA VAL A 209 4.58 -1.91 -4.63
C VAL A 209 4.93 -3.15 -5.45
N PHE A 210 3.96 -4.07 -5.65
CA PHE A 210 4.15 -5.25 -6.50
C PHE A 210 4.48 -4.85 -7.94
N TRP A 211 3.66 -3.97 -8.53
CA TRP A 211 3.82 -3.56 -9.93
C TRP A 211 5.07 -2.70 -10.15
N ILE A 212 5.49 -1.93 -9.16
CA ILE A 212 6.78 -1.23 -9.20
C ILE A 212 7.93 -2.23 -9.29
N VAL A 213 7.96 -3.24 -8.41
CA VAL A 213 9.00 -4.28 -8.40
C VAL A 213 8.91 -5.16 -9.65
N HIS A 214 7.71 -5.54 -10.09
CA HIS A 214 7.48 -6.29 -11.32
C HIS A 214 8.02 -5.56 -12.55
N GLY A 215 7.80 -4.26 -12.63
CA GLY A 215 8.35 -3.38 -13.67
C GLY A 215 9.85 -3.11 -13.54
N GLY A 216 10.54 -3.72 -12.57
CA GLY A 216 12.00 -3.62 -12.39
C GLY A 216 12.46 -2.34 -11.72
N GLN A 217 11.58 -1.63 -11.02
CA GLN A 217 11.91 -0.41 -10.30
C GLN A 217 12.03 -0.67 -8.79
N ASP A 218 12.74 0.22 -8.10
CA ASP A 218 12.85 0.26 -6.65
C ASP A 218 11.77 1.20 -6.07
N PRO A 219 10.81 0.68 -5.27
CA PRO A 219 9.77 1.50 -4.68
C PRO A 219 10.32 2.60 -3.76
N VAL A 220 11.36 2.33 -2.96
CA VAL A 220 11.97 3.33 -2.07
C VAL A 220 12.61 4.46 -2.88
N ALA A 221 13.31 4.12 -3.97
CA ALA A 221 13.90 5.12 -4.86
C ALA A 221 12.84 6.00 -5.52
N LEU A 222 11.70 5.42 -5.95
CA LEU A 222 10.60 6.18 -6.55
C LEU A 222 9.87 7.06 -5.53
N LEU A 223 9.67 6.60 -4.29
CA LEU A 223 9.13 7.42 -3.21
C LEU A 223 9.99 8.66 -2.98
N LYS A 224 11.32 8.47 -2.87
CA LYS A 224 12.29 9.57 -2.71
C LYS A 224 12.35 10.51 -3.92
N LYS A 225 12.21 9.97 -5.13
CA LYS A 225 12.26 10.76 -6.37
C LYS A 225 11.07 11.72 -6.51
N TYR A 226 9.89 11.30 -6.03
CA TYR A 226 8.64 12.05 -6.18
C TYR A 226 7.85 12.18 -4.86
N PRO A 227 8.45 12.69 -3.76
CA PRO A 227 7.90 12.58 -2.41
C PRO A 227 6.55 13.29 -2.19
N THR A 228 6.19 14.23 -3.07
CA THR A 228 4.94 15.01 -2.95
C THR A 228 3.82 14.55 -3.90
N ARG A 229 4.04 13.43 -4.62
CA ARG A 229 3.10 12.96 -5.63
C ARG A 229 2.30 11.74 -5.19
N TRP A 230 2.78 11.01 -4.20
CA TRP A 230 2.18 9.80 -3.68
C TRP A 230 1.21 10.10 -2.55
N GLU A 231 -0.05 9.72 -2.70
CA GLU A 231 -1.08 9.89 -1.67
C GLU A 231 -1.52 8.53 -1.10
N LEU A 232 -1.48 7.48 -1.93
CA LEU A 232 -2.01 6.16 -1.63
C LEU A 232 -0.96 5.09 -1.96
N MET A 233 -1.10 3.91 -1.34
CA MET A 233 -0.24 2.77 -1.61
C MET A 233 -1.03 1.46 -1.58
N HIS A 234 -0.81 0.58 -2.57
CA HIS A 234 -1.18 -0.82 -2.48
C HIS A 234 -0.06 -1.64 -1.87
N LEU A 235 -0.44 -2.44 -0.90
CA LEU A 235 0.40 -3.45 -0.26
C LEU A 235 0.01 -4.81 -0.84
N LYS A 236 0.85 -5.33 -1.74
CA LYS A 236 0.60 -6.53 -2.51
C LYS A 236 1.84 -7.42 -2.52
N GLY A 237 1.74 -8.62 -1.95
CA GLY A 237 2.87 -9.52 -1.78
C GLY A 237 3.28 -10.18 -3.10
N MET A 238 4.58 -10.34 -3.34
CA MET A 238 5.11 -10.97 -4.54
C MET A 238 5.85 -12.26 -4.20
N ARG A 239 5.47 -13.35 -4.84
CA ARG A 239 6.10 -14.67 -4.67
C ARG A 239 7.59 -14.62 -5.02
N GLU A 240 8.40 -15.38 -4.27
CA GLU A 240 9.79 -15.64 -4.65
C GLU A 240 9.88 -16.25 -6.05
N GLY A 241 10.89 -15.82 -6.82
CA GLY A 241 11.10 -16.28 -8.18
C GLY A 241 10.20 -15.63 -9.25
N THR A 242 9.25 -14.76 -8.88
CA THR A 242 8.47 -14.00 -9.87
C THR A 242 9.41 -13.17 -10.76
N PRO A 243 9.34 -13.28 -12.10
CA PRO A 243 10.12 -12.46 -13.01
C PRO A 243 9.86 -10.97 -12.82
N THR A 244 10.92 -10.16 -13.00
CA THR A 244 10.85 -8.69 -12.89
C THR A 244 11.49 -8.02 -14.11
N GLY A 245 11.27 -6.73 -14.28
CA GLY A 245 11.70 -5.98 -15.48
C GLY A 245 10.73 -6.16 -16.64
N LEU A 246 9.51 -6.64 -16.39
CA LEU A 246 8.46 -6.82 -17.38
C LEU A 246 7.54 -5.59 -17.37
N LEU A 247 7.40 -4.96 -18.55
CA LEU A 247 6.62 -3.73 -18.70
C LEU A 247 5.25 -4.02 -19.33
N THR A 248 4.60 -5.08 -18.86
CA THR A 248 3.29 -5.52 -19.34
C THR A 248 2.12 -4.99 -18.49
N GLY A 249 2.33 -4.88 -17.17
CA GLY A 249 1.28 -4.67 -16.20
C GLY A 249 0.43 -5.92 -15.94
N GLU A 250 0.93 -7.08 -16.35
CA GLU A 250 0.25 -8.38 -16.26
C GLU A 250 1.20 -9.45 -15.77
N THR A 251 0.69 -10.36 -14.95
CA THR A 251 1.40 -11.55 -14.48
C THR A 251 0.38 -12.64 -14.12
N ASP A 252 0.86 -13.85 -13.83
CA ASP A 252 0.00 -14.87 -13.24
C ASP A 252 -0.42 -14.43 -11.83
N VAL A 253 -1.72 -14.34 -11.58
CA VAL A 253 -2.27 -13.93 -10.28
C VAL A 253 -1.81 -14.82 -9.12
N ARG A 254 -1.34 -16.05 -9.39
CA ARG A 254 -0.73 -16.92 -8.38
C ARG A 254 0.65 -16.42 -7.90
N ASN A 255 1.18 -15.37 -8.51
CA ASN A 255 2.36 -14.68 -8.01
C ASN A 255 2.04 -13.75 -6.81
N ASP A 256 0.77 -13.48 -6.55
CA ASP A 256 0.35 -12.81 -5.35
C ASP A 256 0.43 -13.76 -4.15
N VAL A 257 0.98 -13.27 -3.05
CA VAL A 257 1.13 -14.03 -1.78
C VAL A 257 0.88 -13.09 -0.61
N ALA A 258 0.59 -13.65 0.55
CA ALA A 258 0.41 -12.85 1.76
C ALA A 258 1.63 -11.95 2.03
N LEU A 259 1.42 -10.75 2.53
CA LEU A 259 2.49 -9.81 2.90
C LEU A 259 3.47 -10.47 3.87
N GLY A 260 4.76 -10.23 3.65
CA GLY A 260 5.83 -10.78 4.47
C GLY A 260 6.20 -12.24 4.17
N THR A 261 5.52 -12.92 3.23
CA THR A 261 5.84 -14.30 2.82
C THR A 261 6.55 -14.39 1.46
N GLY A 262 6.66 -13.28 0.75
CA GLY A 262 7.29 -13.20 -0.56
C GLY A 262 8.56 -12.36 -0.57
N LYS A 263 9.04 -12.02 -1.78
CA LYS A 263 10.34 -11.35 -2.00
C LYS A 263 10.37 -9.86 -1.63
N ILE A 264 9.23 -9.19 -1.43
CA ILE A 264 9.19 -7.76 -1.13
C ILE A 264 9.42 -7.55 0.38
N ASP A 265 10.53 -6.87 0.73
CA ASP A 265 10.73 -6.35 2.08
C ASP A 265 9.97 -5.03 2.25
N TYR A 266 8.87 -5.09 2.99
CA TYR A 266 8.00 -3.94 3.21
C TYR A 266 8.53 -2.95 4.25
N ALA A 267 9.42 -3.36 5.16
CA ALA A 267 9.89 -2.49 6.23
C ALA A 267 10.54 -1.18 5.71
N PRO A 268 11.50 -1.20 4.76
CA PRO A 268 12.06 0.03 4.21
C PRO A 268 11.05 0.83 3.38
N VAL A 269 10.13 0.17 2.66
CA VAL A 269 9.09 0.83 1.86
C VAL A 269 8.14 1.61 2.76
N LEU A 270 7.65 0.97 3.83
CA LEU A 270 6.72 1.59 4.78
C LEU A 270 7.37 2.74 5.56
N ARG A 271 8.65 2.62 5.94
CA ARG A 271 9.39 3.73 6.58
C ARG A 271 9.48 4.95 5.66
N GLU A 272 9.80 4.75 4.40
CA GLU A 272 9.88 5.87 3.44
C GLU A 272 8.49 6.44 3.15
N ALA A 273 7.47 5.59 2.97
CA ALA A 273 6.09 6.00 2.77
C ALA A 273 5.57 6.86 3.93
N LYS A 274 5.88 6.48 5.17
CA LYS A 274 5.59 7.25 6.37
C LYS A 274 6.33 8.60 6.37
N ALA A 275 7.62 8.59 6.02
CA ALA A 275 8.44 9.80 6.02
C ALA A 275 7.94 10.87 5.04
N ILE A 276 7.43 10.46 3.86
CA ILE A 276 6.85 11.37 2.88
C ILE A 276 5.36 11.67 3.11
N GLY A 277 4.70 10.97 4.06
CA GLY A 277 3.32 11.24 4.48
C GLY A 277 2.25 10.60 3.61
N ILE A 278 2.45 9.38 3.09
CA ILE A 278 1.39 8.62 2.42
C ILE A 278 0.19 8.50 3.35
N ARG A 279 -0.99 8.78 2.82
CA ARG A 279 -2.22 8.96 3.60
C ARG A 279 -3.02 7.69 3.80
N TRP A 280 -2.98 6.74 2.84
CA TRP A 280 -3.76 5.51 2.90
C TRP A 280 -3.02 4.34 2.29
N TYR A 281 -3.23 3.17 2.88
CA TYR A 281 -2.62 1.91 2.47
C TYR A 281 -3.73 0.88 2.28
N PHE A 282 -3.74 0.19 1.13
CA PHE A 282 -4.73 -0.85 0.85
C PHE A 282 -4.04 -2.18 0.57
N ILE A 283 -4.41 -3.22 1.31
CA ILE A 283 -4.00 -4.58 0.99
C ILE A 283 -4.75 -5.01 -0.25
N GLU A 284 -4.03 -5.56 -1.22
CA GLU A 284 -4.60 -6.20 -2.39
C GLU A 284 -3.97 -7.58 -2.59
N ASP A 285 -4.78 -8.54 -3.02
CA ASP A 285 -4.38 -9.90 -3.36
C ASP A 285 -5.33 -10.42 -4.43
N GLU A 286 -4.81 -10.66 -5.63
CA GLU A 286 -5.61 -11.12 -6.76
C GLU A 286 -5.62 -12.64 -6.94
N SER A 287 -4.89 -13.37 -6.06
CA SER A 287 -4.78 -14.81 -6.16
C SER A 287 -6.11 -15.51 -5.81
N PRO A 288 -6.29 -16.75 -6.29
CA PRO A 288 -7.43 -17.58 -5.86
C PRO A 288 -7.45 -17.89 -4.35
N SER A 289 -6.41 -17.51 -3.63
CA SER A 289 -6.27 -17.68 -2.17
C SER A 289 -6.43 -16.38 -1.39
N SER A 290 -6.94 -15.32 -2.00
CA SER A 290 -7.06 -13.99 -1.41
C SER A 290 -7.79 -14.00 -0.06
N GLU A 291 -8.89 -14.77 0.08
CA GLU A 291 -9.63 -14.89 1.33
C GLU A 291 -8.79 -15.43 2.51
N GLN A 292 -7.81 -16.31 2.23
CA GLN A 292 -6.91 -16.85 3.24
C GLN A 292 -5.67 -15.92 3.45
N GLN A 293 -5.20 -15.29 2.39
CA GLN A 293 -3.96 -14.50 2.42
C GLN A 293 -4.18 -13.08 2.98
N ILE A 294 -5.36 -12.47 2.75
CA ILE A 294 -5.67 -11.14 3.31
C ILE A 294 -5.62 -11.12 4.84
N PRO A 295 -6.26 -12.06 5.57
CA PRO A 295 -6.12 -12.13 7.03
C PRO A 295 -4.65 -12.30 7.49
N GLN A 296 -3.83 -13.07 6.76
CA GLN A 296 -2.39 -13.22 7.05
C GLN A 296 -1.66 -11.90 6.83
N SER A 297 -1.95 -11.18 5.75
CA SER A 297 -1.39 -9.87 5.44
C SER A 297 -1.75 -8.83 6.51
N ILE A 298 -2.98 -8.86 7.03
CA ILE A 298 -3.42 -8.03 8.16
C ILE A 298 -2.60 -8.35 9.42
N GLN A 299 -2.32 -9.63 9.70
CA GLN A 299 -1.47 -9.99 10.85
C GLN A 299 -0.01 -9.54 10.66
N TYR A 300 0.53 -9.65 9.43
CA TYR A 300 1.86 -9.12 9.13
C TYR A 300 1.99 -7.63 9.45
N LEU A 301 1.00 -6.81 9.07
CA LEU A 301 1.01 -5.37 9.35
C LEU A 301 1.06 -5.05 10.85
N LYS A 302 0.57 -5.92 11.72
CA LYS A 302 0.66 -5.74 13.19
C LYS A 302 2.07 -5.99 13.73
N THR A 303 2.94 -6.63 12.96
CA THR A 303 4.27 -7.06 13.41
C THR A 303 5.41 -6.42 12.64
N VAL A 304 5.14 -5.81 11.49
CA VAL A 304 6.17 -5.17 10.67
C VAL A 304 6.75 -3.96 11.38
N ASN A 305 8.08 -3.89 11.39
CA ASN A 305 8.80 -2.72 11.93
C ASN A 305 8.92 -1.62 10.86
N TRP A 306 8.28 -0.47 11.05
CA TRP A 306 8.14 0.60 10.07
C TRP A 306 8.33 2.01 10.65
#